data_cec4497141f24add76e8d65ae2822186
#
_entry.id   cec4497141f24add76e8d65ae2822186
#
_cell.length_a   1.000
_cell.length_b   1.000
_cell.length_c   1.000
_cell.angle_alpha   90.00
_cell.angle_beta   90.00
_cell.angle_gamma   90.00
#
_symmetry.space_group_name_H-M   'P 1'
#
loop_
_entity.id
_entity.type
_entity.pdbx_description
1 polymer ?
#
loop_
_entity_poly.entity_id
_entity_poly.type
_entity_poly.pdbx_seq_one_letter_code
_entity_poly.pdbx_strand_id
1 'polypeptide(L)'
;MCQLLIITQKRTMKKTITIALLTAAVIGATSFFSSCSNKNDDDWIIDGLPDPVTIDLSKVFTNGTPKEVDSMTIQTNEKGLVTSIETKDEMVSFKYNNTKTRAIVVPNVFMKVERNGDTTIYRMYLNNNGFVRSCMIEQKENTKEDTWYFAYNDNDQLTNIIHSADDYKKFTLTYKDSNISEIETKTIVSQTTTRKKDTCKVAYTSDTTPTPIVNKGNIMLFNTTFGIDIGAMKYAYYAGLLGKATKNLPVQLINKSGNKTNFTWTFNSIPLFYLDTKTTM
;
A
#
# COMPACT_ATOMS: atom_id res chain seq x y z
N MET A 1 -22.49 13.59 63.89
CA MET A 1 -22.76 13.51 62.42
C MET A 1 -21.65 14.22 61.73
N CYS A 2 -20.68 13.47 61.23
CA CYS A 2 -19.54 14.00 60.48
C CYS A 2 -19.64 13.47 59.07
N GLN A 3 -19.93 14.38 58.11
CA GLN A 3 -19.93 14.03 56.69
C GLN A 3 -18.52 14.09 56.12
N LEU A 4 -18.07 12.98 55.61
CA LEU A 4 -16.77 12.85 54.98
C LEU A 4 -16.90 13.24 53.50
N LEU A 5 -16.23 14.32 53.07
CA LEU A 5 -16.18 14.81 51.72
C LEU A 5 -15.08 14.04 50.98
N ILE A 6 -15.45 13.17 50.03
CA ILE A 6 -14.48 12.48 49.17
C ILE A 6 -14.25 13.36 47.93
N ILE A 7 -13.06 13.96 47.84
CA ILE A 7 -12.60 14.68 46.67
C ILE A 7 -11.95 13.68 45.72
N THR A 8 -12.62 13.39 44.63
CA THR A 8 -12.09 12.55 43.56
C THR A 8 -11.21 13.41 42.64
N GLN A 9 -9.90 13.28 42.77
CA GLN A 9 -8.94 13.93 41.90
C GLN A 9 -8.82 13.13 40.60
N LYS A 10 -9.40 13.66 39.49
CA LYS A 10 -9.18 13.15 38.12
C LYS A 10 -7.76 13.49 37.68
N ARG A 11 -6.85 12.51 37.71
CA ARG A 11 -5.54 12.57 37.05
C ARG A 11 -5.74 12.41 35.56
N THR A 12 -5.62 13.49 34.82
CA THR A 12 -5.39 13.49 33.36
C THR A 12 -3.96 13.02 33.07
N MET A 13 -3.78 11.76 32.73
CA MET A 13 -2.52 11.30 32.17
C MET A 13 -2.40 11.80 30.72
N LYS A 14 -1.57 12.80 30.49
CA LYS A 14 -1.07 13.15 29.16
C LYS A 14 -0.18 12.00 28.69
N LYS A 15 -0.67 11.21 27.72
CA LYS A 15 0.13 10.21 27.03
C LYS A 15 1.05 10.92 26.04
N THR A 16 2.27 11.19 26.46
CA THR A 16 3.36 11.54 25.54
C THR A 16 3.84 10.22 24.94
N ILE A 17 3.35 9.88 23.75
CA ILE A 17 3.84 8.72 22.99
C ILE A 17 5.10 9.21 22.27
N THR A 18 6.26 8.88 22.82
CA THR A 18 7.54 9.11 22.15
C THR A 18 7.68 8.10 21.02
N ILE A 19 7.62 8.60 19.78
CA ILE A 19 7.84 7.84 18.53
C ILE A 19 9.36 7.57 18.43
N ALA A 20 9.87 6.60 19.19
CA ALA A 20 11.31 6.27 19.21
C ALA A 20 11.65 4.93 18.53
N LEU A 21 10.71 4.23 17.89
CA LEU A 21 10.95 2.86 17.39
C LEU A 21 10.65 2.62 15.91
N LEU A 22 10.35 3.65 15.14
CA LEU A 22 10.27 3.53 13.68
C LEU A 22 11.59 3.89 12.97
N THR A 23 12.61 4.32 13.68
CA THR A 23 13.94 4.66 13.15
C THR A 23 14.87 3.45 12.95
N ALA A 24 14.55 2.29 13.47
CA ALA A 24 15.43 1.12 13.40
C ALA A 24 15.40 0.36 12.04
N ALA A 25 14.47 0.68 11.15
CA ALA A 25 14.40 0.05 9.82
C ALA A 25 14.95 0.94 8.69
N VAL A 26 15.48 2.13 9.01
CA VAL A 26 16.07 3.08 8.03
C VAL A 26 17.58 3.22 8.19
N ILE A 27 18.18 2.60 9.23
CA ILE A 27 19.62 2.68 9.47
C ILE A 27 20.33 1.52 8.75
N GLY A 28 20.33 1.58 7.41
CA GLY A 28 21.11 0.70 6.56
C GLY A 28 21.90 1.43 5.47
N ALA A 29 21.92 2.78 5.49
CA ALA A 29 22.57 3.54 4.43
C ALA A 29 23.19 4.87 4.91
N THR A 30 23.87 4.86 6.08
CA THR A 30 24.67 6.02 6.47
C THR A 30 26.03 5.60 7.01
N SER A 31 26.90 5.17 6.12
CA SER A 31 28.32 5.11 6.39
C SER A 31 29.09 5.43 5.12
N PHE A 32 29.18 6.73 4.77
CA PHE A 32 30.27 7.27 3.95
C PHE A 32 30.25 8.81 4.08
N PHE A 33 30.66 9.33 5.24
CA PHE A 33 31.18 10.68 5.33
C PHE A 33 32.47 10.63 6.13
N SER A 34 33.56 10.38 5.44
CA SER A 34 34.88 10.70 5.93
C SER A 34 35.80 10.96 4.73
N SER A 35 35.93 12.22 4.38
CA SER A 35 37.21 12.71 3.87
C SER A 35 37.16 14.25 3.85
N CYS A 36 37.83 14.87 4.80
CA CYS A 36 38.28 16.24 4.70
C CYS A 36 39.43 16.30 3.72
N SER A 37 39.32 17.12 2.66
CA SER A 37 40.48 17.75 2.06
C SER A 37 40.08 19.13 1.53
N ASN A 38 40.78 20.16 2.07
CA ASN A 38 40.74 21.54 1.61
C ASN A 38 41.02 21.64 0.12
N LYS A 39 40.11 22.29 -0.64
CA LYS A 39 40.47 23.20 -1.76
C LYS A 39 39.24 24.01 -2.19
N ASN A 40 39.45 25.32 -2.10
CA ASN A 40 38.87 26.44 -2.86
C ASN A 40 37.40 26.46 -3.23
N ASP A 41 36.82 27.60 -2.83
CA ASP A 41 35.52 28.14 -3.19
C ASP A 41 35.18 27.95 -4.68
N ASP A 42 33.85 27.70 -4.92
CA ASP A 42 33.09 27.86 -6.16
C ASP A 42 32.66 26.61 -6.95
N ASP A 43 32.79 25.39 -6.46
CA ASP A 43 32.11 24.23 -7.12
C ASP A 43 31.62 23.19 -6.10
N TRP A 44 30.52 23.52 -5.38
CA TRP A 44 29.73 22.49 -4.69
C TRP A 44 28.83 21.79 -5.67
N ILE A 45 29.42 21.13 -6.66
CA ILE A 45 28.73 20.05 -7.36
C ILE A 45 28.68 18.87 -6.37
N ILE A 46 27.57 18.75 -5.66
CA ILE A 46 27.26 17.51 -4.95
C ILE A 46 26.89 16.48 -6.01
N ASP A 47 27.91 15.79 -6.51
CA ASP A 47 27.74 14.51 -7.20
C ASP A 47 27.02 13.58 -6.25
N GLY A 48 25.77 13.22 -6.56
CA GLY A 48 25.02 12.24 -5.80
C GLY A 48 23.61 12.61 -5.37
N LEU A 49 22.94 13.58 -6.02
CA LEU A 49 21.49 13.61 -5.91
C LEU A 49 20.96 12.33 -6.58
N PRO A 50 20.13 11.51 -5.87
CA PRO A 50 19.54 10.34 -6.49
C PRO A 50 18.81 10.79 -7.76
N ASP A 51 19.00 10.03 -8.83
CA ASP A 51 18.28 10.26 -10.07
C ASP A 51 16.77 10.33 -9.82
N PRO A 52 16.03 11.13 -10.63
CA PRO A 52 14.57 11.15 -10.51
C PRO A 52 14.04 9.73 -10.58
N VAL A 53 13.24 9.34 -9.61
CA VAL A 53 12.63 8.01 -9.61
C VAL A 53 11.76 7.89 -10.85
N THR A 54 12.07 6.93 -11.70
CA THR A 54 11.30 6.64 -12.90
C THR A 54 10.17 5.69 -12.56
N ILE A 55 8.94 6.10 -12.86
CA ILE A 55 7.75 5.26 -12.77
C ILE A 55 7.59 4.55 -14.11
N ASP A 56 7.56 3.22 -14.07
CA ASP A 56 7.43 2.38 -15.25
C ASP A 56 6.30 1.38 -15.04
N LEU A 57 5.14 1.67 -15.63
CA LEU A 57 3.95 0.83 -15.53
C LEU A 57 4.13 -0.55 -16.16
N SER A 58 5.05 -0.70 -17.12
CA SER A 58 5.31 -1.98 -17.78
C SER A 58 5.89 -3.03 -16.82
N LYS A 59 6.50 -2.60 -15.72
CA LYS A 59 6.94 -3.49 -14.63
C LYS A 59 5.78 -4.20 -13.96
N VAL A 60 4.61 -3.54 -13.87
CA VAL A 60 3.40 -4.07 -13.23
C VAL A 60 2.45 -4.67 -14.27
N PHE A 61 2.18 -3.95 -15.34
CA PHE A 61 1.23 -4.31 -16.37
C PHE A 61 1.95 -4.72 -17.66
N THR A 62 2.50 -5.93 -17.67
CA THR A 62 3.30 -6.46 -18.80
C THR A 62 2.53 -6.59 -20.11
N ASN A 63 1.19 -6.64 -20.05
CA ASN A 63 0.30 -6.69 -21.22
C ASN A 63 -0.29 -5.32 -21.58
N GLY A 64 0.28 -4.23 -21.03
CA GLY A 64 -0.22 -2.87 -21.15
C GLY A 64 -1.11 -2.46 -19.99
N THR A 65 -1.16 -1.15 -19.72
CA THR A 65 -1.99 -0.56 -18.67
C THR A 65 -3.47 -0.84 -18.95
N PRO A 66 -4.22 -1.39 -18.00
CA PRO A 66 -5.65 -1.63 -18.19
C PRO A 66 -6.39 -0.29 -18.37
N LYS A 67 -7.33 -0.24 -19.32
CA LYS A 67 -8.21 0.93 -19.52
C LYS A 67 -9.46 0.86 -18.65
N GLU A 68 -9.88 -0.36 -18.34
CA GLU A 68 -11.04 -0.65 -17.51
C GLU A 68 -10.73 -1.83 -16.60
N VAL A 69 -11.12 -1.74 -15.34
CA VAL A 69 -11.02 -2.83 -14.35
C VAL A 69 -12.26 -2.77 -13.47
N ASP A 70 -13.07 -3.83 -13.47
CA ASP A 70 -14.37 -3.84 -12.79
C ASP A 70 -15.22 -2.64 -13.23
N SER A 71 -15.57 -1.75 -12.31
CA SER A 71 -16.32 -0.51 -12.58
C SER A 71 -15.44 0.74 -12.67
N MET A 72 -14.11 0.56 -12.82
CA MET A 72 -13.14 1.66 -12.90
C MET A 72 -12.71 1.92 -14.33
N THR A 73 -12.77 3.17 -14.78
CA THR A 73 -12.17 3.64 -16.04
C THR A 73 -10.84 4.33 -15.75
N ILE A 74 -9.77 3.91 -16.43
CA ILE A 74 -8.40 4.37 -16.21
C ILE A 74 -7.93 5.18 -17.43
N GLN A 75 -7.46 6.40 -17.20
CA GLN A 75 -6.90 7.27 -18.23
C GLN A 75 -5.39 7.45 -18.03
N THR A 76 -4.66 7.50 -19.14
CA THR A 76 -3.21 7.72 -19.15
C THR A 76 -2.83 8.91 -20.03
N ASN A 77 -1.69 9.53 -19.74
CA ASN A 77 -1.08 10.54 -20.60
C ASN A 77 -0.23 9.91 -21.70
N GLU A 78 0.35 10.76 -22.55
CA GLU A 78 1.25 10.35 -23.68
C GLU A 78 2.48 9.54 -23.20
N LYS A 79 2.90 9.69 -21.96
CA LYS A 79 4.01 8.94 -21.33
C LYS A 79 3.56 7.60 -20.74
N GLY A 80 2.28 7.25 -20.89
CA GLY A 80 1.70 6.04 -20.33
C GLY A 80 1.40 6.11 -18.82
N LEU A 81 1.63 7.24 -18.14
CA LEU A 81 1.33 7.40 -16.71
C LEU A 81 -0.16 7.63 -16.51
N VAL A 82 -0.74 6.97 -15.52
CA VAL A 82 -2.16 7.14 -15.16
C VAL A 82 -2.41 8.55 -14.66
N THR A 83 -3.35 9.25 -15.25
CA THR A 83 -3.74 10.62 -14.88
C THR A 83 -5.02 10.67 -14.06
N SER A 84 -5.95 9.74 -14.34
CA SER A 84 -7.19 9.64 -13.57
C SER A 84 -7.73 8.21 -13.56
N ILE A 85 -8.49 7.92 -12.51
CA ILE A 85 -9.33 6.72 -12.38
C ILE A 85 -10.70 7.20 -11.95
N GLU A 86 -11.72 6.83 -12.72
CA GLU A 86 -13.11 7.15 -12.46
C GLU A 86 -13.87 5.89 -12.07
N THR A 87 -14.66 5.99 -11.00
CA THR A 87 -15.65 5.01 -10.59
C THR A 87 -17.02 5.66 -10.53
N LYS A 88 -18.08 4.90 -10.24
CA LYS A 88 -19.42 5.45 -10.04
C LYS A 88 -19.47 6.52 -8.93
N ASP A 89 -18.66 6.35 -7.87
CA ASP A 89 -18.77 7.13 -6.63
C ASP A 89 -17.54 8.01 -6.36
N GLU A 90 -16.43 7.79 -7.09
CA GLU A 90 -15.16 8.48 -6.83
C GLU A 90 -14.47 8.90 -8.11
N MET A 91 -13.88 10.10 -8.08
CA MET A 91 -12.94 10.59 -9.08
C MET A 91 -11.54 10.66 -8.46
N VAL A 92 -10.59 9.97 -9.06
CA VAL A 92 -9.20 9.93 -8.59
C VAL A 92 -8.32 10.60 -9.64
N SER A 93 -7.46 11.51 -9.22
CA SER A 93 -6.48 12.16 -10.11
C SER A 93 -5.06 12.03 -9.58
N PHE A 94 -4.09 11.92 -10.50
CA PHE A 94 -2.68 11.78 -10.17
C PHE A 94 -1.86 12.92 -10.73
N LYS A 95 -0.97 13.48 -9.89
CA LYS A 95 0.03 14.47 -10.28
C LYS A 95 1.41 13.96 -9.92
N TYR A 96 2.28 13.83 -10.91
CA TYR A 96 3.66 13.36 -10.76
C TYR A 96 4.62 14.53 -10.62
N ASN A 97 5.48 14.47 -9.61
CA ASN A 97 6.46 15.50 -9.34
C ASN A 97 7.86 14.98 -9.69
N ASN A 98 8.45 15.56 -10.73
CA ASN A 98 9.80 15.22 -11.21
C ASN A 98 10.85 16.25 -10.76
N THR A 99 10.52 17.12 -9.78
CA THR A 99 11.44 18.18 -9.35
C THR A 99 12.57 17.62 -8.50
N LYS A 100 13.82 17.86 -8.92
CA LYS A 100 15.01 17.68 -8.09
C LYS A 100 15.11 18.89 -7.16
N THR A 101 14.76 18.72 -5.87
CA THR A 101 15.00 19.78 -4.86
C THR A 101 15.98 19.27 -3.81
N ARG A 102 17.02 20.11 -3.55
CA ARG A 102 18.14 19.76 -2.65
C ARG A 102 17.81 19.81 -1.16
N ALA A 103 16.72 20.46 -0.75
CA ALA A 103 16.55 20.86 0.65
C ALA A 103 15.37 20.20 1.40
N ILE A 104 14.39 19.62 0.71
CA ILE A 104 13.17 19.08 1.34
C ILE A 104 12.79 17.78 0.65
N VAL A 105 12.45 16.76 1.41
CA VAL A 105 11.86 15.51 0.87
C VAL A 105 10.47 15.86 0.38
N VAL A 106 10.30 16.01 -0.94
CA VAL A 106 9.01 16.29 -1.56
C VAL A 106 8.35 14.99 -2.03
N PRO A 107 7.01 14.88 -1.97
CA PRO A 107 6.31 13.75 -2.52
C PRO A 107 6.58 13.59 -4.02
N ASN A 108 6.79 12.35 -4.45
CA ASN A 108 6.99 12.02 -5.86
C ASN A 108 5.66 12.02 -6.63
N VAL A 109 4.56 11.63 -5.95
CA VAL A 109 3.24 11.55 -6.54
C VAL A 109 2.21 12.09 -5.54
N PHE A 110 1.27 12.88 -6.07
CA PHE A 110 0.04 13.27 -5.37
C PHE A 110 -1.12 12.53 -6.00
N MET A 111 -1.91 11.84 -5.18
CA MET A 111 -3.19 11.28 -5.58
C MET A 111 -4.28 12.03 -4.85
N LYS A 112 -5.22 12.60 -5.60
CA LYS A 112 -6.41 13.26 -5.06
C LYS A 112 -7.61 12.35 -5.29
N VAL A 113 -8.37 12.08 -4.24
CA VAL A 113 -9.62 11.32 -4.28
C VAL A 113 -10.76 12.24 -3.92
N GLU A 114 -11.75 12.33 -4.80
CA GLU A 114 -12.96 13.11 -4.62
C GLU A 114 -14.16 12.17 -4.52
N ARG A 115 -14.92 12.29 -3.44
CA ARG A 115 -16.11 11.48 -3.16
C ARG A 115 -17.19 12.34 -2.53
N ASN A 116 -18.37 12.43 -3.13
CA ASN A 116 -19.52 13.19 -2.60
C ASN A 116 -19.19 14.64 -2.21
N GLY A 117 -18.27 15.30 -2.93
CA GLY A 117 -17.81 16.67 -2.64
C GLY A 117 -16.66 16.77 -1.62
N ASP A 118 -16.33 15.69 -0.92
CA ASP A 118 -15.14 15.63 -0.07
C ASP A 118 -13.88 15.32 -0.89
N THR A 119 -12.77 15.93 -0.48
CA THR A 119 -11.48 15.75 -1.13
C THR A 119 -10.46 15.24 -0.11
N THR A 120 -9.77 14.15 -0.47
CA THR A 120 -8.64 13.62 0.30
C THR A 120 -7.39 13.62 -0.58
N ILE A 121 -6.27 14.09 -0.04
CA ILE A 121 -4.98 14.13 -0.75
C ILE A 121 -4.02 13.12 -0.13
N TYR A 122 -3.43 12.30 -0.98
CA TYR A 122 -2.44 11.28 -0.65
C TYR A 122 -1.08 11.72 -1.19
N ARG A 123 -0.10 11.94 -0.29
CA ARG A 123 1.27 12.33 -0.62
C ARG A 123 2.16 11.10 -0.60
N MET A 124 2.59 10.65 -1.77
CA MET A 124 3.33 9.39 -1.94
C MET A 124 4.82 9.64 -2.15
N TYR A 125 5.63 8.89 -1.43
CA TYR A 125 7.08 8.87 -1.52
C TYR A 125 7.52 7.51 -2.06
N LEU A 126 8.27 7.51 -3.16
CA LEU A 126 8.67 6.30 -3.85
C LEU A 126 10.02 5.76 -3.36
N ASN A 127 10.23 4.46 -3.53
CA ASN A 127 11.55 3.83 -3.46
C ASN A 127 12.28 3.94 -4.81
N ASN A 128 13.52 3.47 -4.90
CA ASN A 128 14.33 3.54 -6.11
C ASN A 128 13.76 2.72 -7.30
N ASN A 129 12.88 1.75 -7.03
CA ASN A 129 12.23 0.94 -8.06
C ASN A 129 10.96 1.58 -8.63
N GLY A 130 10.55 2.75 -8.12
CA GLY A 130 9.35 3.48 -8.56
C GLY A 130 8.07 3.11 -7.79
N PHE A 131 8.16 2.35 -6.69
CA PHE A 131 7.01 1.96 -5.89
C PHE A 131 6.89 2.76 -4.61
N VAL A 132 5.67 2.99 -4.15
CA VAL A 132 5.37 3.74 -2.92
C VAL A 132 5.99 3.02 -1.71
N ARG A 133 6.90 3.69 -1.01
CA ARG A 133 7.42 3.24 0.29
C ARG A 133 6.60 3.76 1.46
N SER A 134 6.05 4.98 1.32
CA SER A 134 5.17 5.59 2.30
C SER A 134 4.20 6.56 1.64
N CYS A 135 3.03 6.73 2.26
CA CYS A 135 2.01 7.65 1.82
C CYS A 135 1.39 8.35 3.03
N MET A 136 1.43 9.66 3.07
CA MET A 136 0.77 10.49 4.08
C MET A 136 -0.57 10.97 3.56
N ILE A 137 -1.63 10.84 4.37
CA ILE A 137 -2.97 11.31 4.04
C ILE A 137 -3.17 12.69 4.68
N GLU A 138 -3.53 13.67 3.86
CA GLU A 138 -3.85 15.01 4.29
C GLU A 138 -5.36 15.10 4.58
N GLN A 139 -5.72 15.21 5.86
CA GLN A 139 -7.11 15.38 6.30
C GLN A 139 -7.30 16.82 6.80
N LYS A 140 -8.42 17.45 6.40
CA LYS A 140 -8.71 18.87 6.69
C LYS A 140 -8.80 19.21 8.19
N GLU A 141 -9.11 18.24 9.05
CA GLU A 141 -9.45 18.51 10.46
C GLU A 141 -8.71 17.62 11.48
N ASN A 142 -7.82 16.72 11.03
CA ASN A 142 -7.21 15.75 11.94
C ASN A 142 -5.74 16.07 12.20
N THR A 143 -5.40 16.29 13.48
CA THR A 143 -4.03 16.48 13.95
C THR A 143 -3.25 15.15 14.08
N LYS A 144 -3.89 14.01 13.78
CA LYS A 144 -3.26 12.69 13.80
C LYS A 144 -2.66 12.37 12.43
N GLU A 145 -1.42 11.91 12.45
CA GLU A 145 -0.76 11.39 11.26
C GLU A 145 -1.46 10.11 10.80
N ASP A 146 -2.01 10.15 9.58
CA ASP A 146 -2.55 8.99 8.88
C ASP A 146 -1.57 8.62 7.76
N THR A 147 -0.82 7.55 7.96
CA THR A 147 0.30 7.18 7.09
C THR A 147 0.28 5.70 6.77
N TRP A 148 0.46 5.39 5.50
CA TRP A 148 0.70 4.04 5.00
C TRP A 148 2.19 3.81 4.76
N TYR A 149 2.67 2.59 5.07
CA TYR A 149 4.03 2.13 4.76
C TYR A 149 3.96 0.82 4.00
N PHE A 150 4.83 0.68 3.00
CA PHE A 150 4.87 -0.46 2.09
C PHE A 150 6.30 -0.99 1.99
N ALA A 151 6.44 -2.32 1.97
CA ALA A 151 7.70 -2.99 1.72
C ALA A 151 7.53 -4.07 0.64
N TYR A 152 8.61 -4.33 -0.09
CA TYR A 152 8.62 -5.20 -1.26
C TYR A 152 9.75 -6.22 -1.15
N ASN A 153 9.61 -7.36 -1.82
CA ASN A 153 10.70 -8.32 -2.02
C ASN A 153 11.52 -7.95 -3.28
N ASP A 154 12.59 -8.73 -3.53
CA ASP A 154 13.49 -8.53 -4.68
C ASP A 154 12.79 -8.72 -6.05
N ASN A 155 11.61 -9.32 -6.07
CA ASN A 155 10.78 -9.47 -7.27
C ASN A 155 9.79 -8.33 -7.47
N ASP A 156 9.92 -7.22 -6.71
CA ASP A 156 9.00 -6.08 -6.70
C ASP A 156 7.58 -6.43 -6.25
N GLN A 157 7.39 -7.49 -5.47
CA GLN A 157 6.11 -7.89 -4.93
C GLN A 157 5.93 -7.35 -3.52
N LEU A 158 4.75 -6.83 -3.23
CA LEU A 158 4.41 -6.21 -1.94
C LEU A 158 4.38 -7.26 -0.82
N THR A 159 5.21 -7.08 0.22
CA THR A 159 5.33 -8.04 1.34
C THR A 159 4.72 -7.53 2.64
N ASN A 160 4.78 -6.22 2.88
CA ASN A 160 4.20 -5.63 4.07
C ASN A 160 3.42 -4.37 3.73
N ILE A 161 2.29 -4.22 4.40
CA ILE A 161 1.45 -3.03 4.39
C ILE A 161 1.18 -2.65 5.83
N ILE A 162 1.46 -1.42 6.20
CA ILE A 162 1.22 -0.91 7.54
C ILE A 162 0.42 0.38 7.43
N HIS A 163 -0.65 0.49 8.21
CA HIS A 163 -1.48 1.69 8.31
C HIS A 163 -1.44 2.23 9.73
N SER A 164 -1.01 3.47 9.92
CA SER A 164 -0.84 4.12 11.23
C SER A 164 -2.06 4.92 11.68
N ALA A 165 -3.28 4.51 11.30
CA ALA A 165 -4.50 5.09 11.83
C ALA A 165 -4.74 4.66 13.30
N ASP A 166 -5.88 5.06 13.90
CA ASP A 166 -6.23 4.81 15.30
C ASP A 166 -6.07 3.36 15.76
N ASP A 167 -6.39 2.41 14.87
CA ASP A 167 -6.05 0.99 15.02
C ASP A 167 -4.93 0.65 14.04
N TYR A 168 -3.71 0.53 14.53
CA TYR A 168 -2.54 0.19 13.71
C TYR A 168 -2.73 -1.18 13.05
N LYS A 169 -2.96 -1.18 11.73
CA LYS A 169 -3.14 -2.41 10.96
C LYS A 169 -1.86 -2.77 10.23
N LYS A 170 -1.49 -4.04 10.32
CA LYS A 170 -0.37 -4.59 9.56
C LYS A 170 -0.84 -5.82 8.78
N PHE A 171 -0.55 -5.82 7.47
CA PHE A 171 -0.68 -6.98 6.61
C PHE A 171 0.72 -7.49 6.25
N THR A 172 0.91 -8.80 6.31
CA THR A 172 2.13 -9.46 5.84
C THR A 172 1.73 -10.48 4.78
N LEU A 173 2.36 -10.39 3.61
CA LEU A 173 2.11 -11.24 2.46
C LEU A 173 3.32 -12.14 2.26
N THR A 174 3.12 -13.45 2.35
CA THR A 174 4.15 -14.45 2.09
C THR A 174 3.98 -15.00 0.68
N TYR A 175 5.06 -15.07 -0.07
CA TYR A 175 5.04 -15.54 -1.46
C TYR A 175 5.71 -16.90 -1.60
N LYS A 176 5.16 -17.71 -2.51
CA LYS A 176 5.76 -18.94 -3.03
C LYS A 176 5.52 -18.98 -4.54
N ASP A 177 6.59 -19.20 -5.33
CA ASP A 177 6.52 -19.28 -6.79
C ASP A 177 5.80 -18.07 -7.43
N SER A 178 6.09 -16.85 -6.93
CA SER A 178 5.47 -15.58 -7.32
C SER A 178 3.96 -15.49 -7.04
N ASN A 179 3.42 -16.34 -6.21
CA ASN A 179 2.03 -16.31 -5.75
C ASN A 179 1.99 -16.05 -4.24
N ILE A 180 0.99 -15.29 -3.76
CA ILE A 180 0.75 -15.13 -2.33
C ILE A 180 0.31 -16.48 -1.76
N SER A 181 1.10 -17.07 -0.87
CA SER A 181 0.75 -18.33 -0.20
C SER A 181 0.02 -18.12 1.12
N GLU A 182 0.29 -16.99 1.81
CA GLU A 182 -0.32 -16.66 3.10
C GLU A 182 -0.48 -15.14 3.26
N ILE A 183 -1.58 -14.75 3.86
CA ILE A 183 -1.91 -13.38 4.26
C ILE A 183 -2.08 -13.37 5.78
N GLU A 184 -1.23 -12.63 6.49
CA GLU A 184 -1.37 -12.39 7.91
C GLU A 184 -1.86 -10.96 8.14
N THR A 185 -2.93 -10.79 8.91
CA THR A 185 -3.47 -9.49 9.32
C THR A 185 -3.33 -9.34 10.82
N LYS A 186 -2.73 -8.24 11.27
CA LYS A 186 -2.61 -7.88 12.68
C LYS A 186 -3.22 -6.51 12.94
N THR A 187 -4.02 -6.40 14.01
CA THR A 187 -4.41 -5.11 14.61
C THR A 187 -3.58 -4.91 15.87
N ILE A 188 -2.79 -3.86 15.92
CA ILE A 188 -1.84 -3.56 16.98
C ILE A 188 -2.38 -2.35 17.75
N VAL A 189 -2.68 -2.52 19.05
CA VAL A 189 -3.20 -1.45 19.93
C VAL A 189 -2.08 -0.70 20.65
N SER A 190 -0.94 -1.37 20.88
CA SER A 190 0.28 -0.77 21.44
C SER A 190 1.50 -1.53 20.93
N GLN A 191 2.71 -1.01 21.16
CA GLN A 191 3.96 -1.64 20.72
C GLN A 191 4.12 -3.10 21.16
N THR A 192 3.45 -3.50 22.23
CA THR A 192 3.53 -4.84 22.82
C THR A 192 2.24 -5.66 22.75
N THR A 193 1.12 -5.04 22.34
CA THR A 193 -0.20 -5.67 22.42
C THR A 193 -0.82 -5.80 21.04
N THR A 194 -0.89 -7.02 20.53
CA THR A 194 -1.68 -7.38 19.35
C THR A 194 -3.10 -7.72 19.77
N ARG A 195 -4.09 -6.92 19.34
CA ARG A 195 -5.52 -7.13 19.67
C ARG A 195 -6.10 -8.29 18.87
N LYS A 196 -5.76 -8.38 17.58
CA LYS A 196 -6.28 -9.42 16.69
C LYS A 196 -5.17 -9.85 15.73
N LYS A 197 -5.01 -11.15 15.60
CA LYS A 197 -4.17 -11.76 14.57
C LYS A 197 -5.03 -12.75 13.79
N ASP A 198 -5.10 -12.57 12.49
CA ASP A 198 -5.75 -13.48 11.56
C ASP A 198 -4.77 -13.93 10.48
N THR A 199 -4.97 -15.14 9.95
CA THR A 199 -4.10 -15.71 8.92
C THR A 199 -4.96 -16.51 7.96
N CYS A 200 -4.79 -16.26 6.68
CA CYS A 200 -5.45 -16.98 5.60
C CYS A 200 -4.40 -17.58 4.66
N LYS A 201 -4.55 -18.84 4.29
CA LYS A 201 -3.79 -19.45 3.20
C LYS A 201 -4.50 -19.20 1.87
N VAL A 202 -3.71 -18.99 0.82
CA VAL A 202 -4.20 -18.76 -0.54
C VAL A 202 -3.87 -19.96 -1.38
N ALA A 203 -4.88 -20.55 -2.04
CA ALA A 203 -4.71 -21.67 -2.95
C ALA A 203 -5.02 -21.25 -4.40
N TYR A 204 -4.27 -21.81 -5.33
CA TYR A 204 -4.36 -21.53 -6.77
C TYR A 204 -4.85 -22.73 -7.57
N THR A 205 -5.12 -23.83 -6.89
CA THR A 205 -5.74 -25.04 -7.40
C THR A 205 -6.78 -25.57 -6.40
N SER A 206 -7.76 -26.31 -6.90
CA SER A 206 -8.76 -27.02 -6.09
C SER A 206 -9.20 -28.27 -6.86
N ASP A 207 -10.05 -29.09 -6.25
CA ASP A 207 -10.62 -30.29 -6.91
C ASP A 207 -11.40 -29.92 -8.19
N THR A 208 -12.04 -28.74 -8.20
CA THR A 208 -12.80 -28.21 -9.35
C THR A 208 -11.94 -27.39 -10.30
N THR A 209 -10.75 -26.95 -9.87
CA THR A 209 -9.81 -26.16 -10.68
C THR A 209 -8.40 -26.73 -10.49
N PRO A 210 -8.07 -27.86 -11.10
CA PRO A 210 -6.80 -28.56 -10.87
C PRO A 210 -5.59 -27.85 -11.50
N THR A 211 -5.82 -26.96 -12.46
CA THR A 211 -4.76 -26.19 -13.14
C THR A 211 -4.81 -24.74 -12.71
N PRO A 212 -3.66 -24.12 -12.31
CA PRO A 212 -3.62 -22.71 -11.95
C PRO A 212 -4.05 -21.79 -13.10
N ILE A 213 -4.87 -20.80 -12.80
CA ILE A 213 -5.34 -19.80 -13.75
C ILE A 213 -4.31 -18.67 -13.81
N VAL A 214 -3.73 -18.39 -14.97
CA VAL A 214 -2.75 -17.31 -15.13
C VAL A 214 -3.42 -15.94 -14.93
N ASN A 215 -2.80 -15.09 -14.13
CA ASN A 215 -3.27 -13.73 -13.86
C ASN A 215 -2.87 -12.76 -15.00
N LYS A 216 -3.49 -12.92 -16.18
CA LYS A 216 -3.20 -12.09 -17.37
C LYS A 216 -3.57 -10.62 -17.19
N GLY A 217 -4.51 -10.31 -16.30
CA GLY A 217 -4.97 -8.96 -16.00
C GLY A 217 -4.16 -8.24 -14.92
N ASN A 218 -3.15 -8.91 -14.34
CA ASN A 218 -2.39 -8.40 -13.20
C ASN A 218 -3.32 -7.92 -12.07
N ILE A 219 -4.36 -8.71 -11.75
CA ILE A 219 -5.30 -8.40 -10.68
C ILE A 219 -4.62 -8.57 -9.33
N MET A 220 -4.73 -7.57 -8.47
CA MET A 220 -4.26 -7.62 -7.08
C MET A 220 -5.40 -7.87 -6.10
N LEU A 221 -5.08 -8.55 -4.98
CA LEU A 221 -6.06 -9.00 -3.99
C LEU A 221 -6.39 -7.92 -2.95
N PHE A 222 -6.48 -6.66 -3.37
CA PHE A 222 -6.72 -5.51 -2.47
C PHE A 222 -8.22 -5.29 -2.26
N ASN A 223 -8.86 -6.18 -1.51
CA ASN A 223 -10.22 -5.94 -1.02
C ASN A 223 -10.51 -6.73 0.26
N THR A 224 -11.64 -6.45 0.87
CA THR A 224 -12.09 -7.09 2.12
C THR A 224 -12.28 -8.60 1.97
N THR A 225 -12.61 -9.09 0.79
CA THR A 225 -12.79 -10.52 0.49
C THR A 225 -11.50 -11.31 0.73
N PHE A 226 -10.35 -10.70 0.43
CA PHE A 226 -9.04 -11.30 0.68
C PHE A 226 -8.44 -10.89 2.04
N GLY A 227 -9.17 -10.12 2.84
CA GLY A 227 -8.69 -9.61 4.12
C GLY A 227 -7.65 -8.50 4.03
N ILE A 228 -7.42 -7.93 2.83
CA ILE A 228 -6.46 -6.85 2.58
C ILE A 228 -7.24 -5.61 2.16
N ASP A 229 -7.75 -4.87 3.14
CA ASP A 229 -8.39 -3.58 2.88
C ASP A 229 -7.37 -2.45 3.01
N ILE A 230 -7.03 -1.83 1.89
CA ILE A 230 -6.13 -0.68 1.80
C ILE A 230 -6.86 0.60 1.36
N GLY A 231 -8.19 0.58 1.39
CA GLY A 231 -9.02 1.73 1.03
C GLY A 231 -8.66 2.29 -0.35
N ALA A 232 -8.54 3.61 -0.44
CA ALA A 232 -8.20 4.30 -1.69
C ALA A 232 -6.78 4.01 -2.21
N MET A 233 -5.88 3.43 -1.39
CA MET A 233 -4.54 3.04 -1.86
C MET A 233 -4.60 1.97 -2.97
N LYS A 234 -5.71 1.26 -3.16
CA LYS A 234 -5.93 0.38 -4.33
C LYS A 234 -5.74 1.10 -5.67
N TYR A 235 -6.06 2.40 -5.75
CA TYR A 235 -5.87 3.20 -6.96
C TYR A 235 -4.39 3.41 -7.28
N ALA A 236 -3.52 3.50 -6.26
CA ALA A 236 -2.08 3.56 -6.47
C ALA A 236 -1.55 2.28 -7.12
N TYR A 237 -2.16 1.10 -6.87
CA TYR A 237 -1.82 -0.11 -7.59
C TYR A 237 -2.09 0.02 -9.09
N TYR A 238 -3.28 0.47 -9.46
CA TYR A 238 -3.65 0.65 -10.88
C TYR A 238 -2.87 1.77 -11.57
N ALA A 239 -2.28 2.68 -10.79
CA ALA A 239 -1.29 3.64 -11.29
C ALA A 239 0.14 3.04 -11.38
N GLY A 240 0.31 1.72 -11.18
CA GLY A 240 1.59 1.03 -11.26
C GLY A 240 2.55 1.30 -10.09
N LEU A 241 2.04 1.78 -8.96
CA LEU A 241 2.84 2.30 -7.84
C LEU A 241 2.97 1.35 -6.65
N LEU A 242 2.28 0.18 -6.64
CA LEU A 242 2.30 -0.76 -5.50
C LEU A 242 2.87 -2.15 -5.84
N GLY A 243 3.78 -2.22 -6.80
CA GLY A 243 4.49 -3.45 -7.13
C GLY A 243 3.68 -4.42 -8.00
N LYS A 244 4.20 -5.64 -8.13
CA LYS A 244 3.68 -6.66 -9.06
C LYS A 244 2.61 -7.54 -8.43
N ALA A 245 1.62 -7.93 -9.22
CA ALA A 245 0.60 -8.90 -8.85
C ALA A 245 1.16 -10.33 -8.72
N THR A 246 0.31 -11.24 -8.24
CA THR A 246 0.55 -12.68 -8.23
C THR A 246 0.57 -13.23 -9.67
N LYS A 247 1.37 -14.28 -9.88
CA LYS A 247 1.47 -14.97 -11.18
C LYS A 247 0.15 -15.58 -11.61
N ASN A 248 -0.60 -16.13 -10.66
CA ASN A 248 -1.87 -16.80 -10.89
C ASN A 248 -3.01 -16.12 -10.13
N LEU A 249 -4.25 -16.40 -10.52
CA LEU A 249 -5.46 -16.02 -9.82
C LEU A 249 -5.77 -17.02 -8.73
N PRO A 250 -6.09 -16.62 -7.48
CA PRO A 250 -6.45 -17.54 -6.42
C PRO A 250 -7.81 -18.19 -6.68
N VAL A 251 -7.96 -19.43 -6.28
CA VAL A 251 -9.23 -20.17 -6.36
C VAL A 251 -9.85 -20.43 -4.99
N GLN A 252 -9.05 -20.33 -3.92
CA GLN A 252 -9.56 -20.46 -2.55
C GLN A 252 -8.77 -19.59 -1.58
N LEU A 253 -9.48 -19.08 -0.56
CA LEU A 253 -8.92 -18.66 0.71
C LEU A 253 -9.30 -19.67 1.79
N ILE A 254 -8.34 -20.02 2.64
CA ILE A 254 -8.53 -20.96 3.74
C ILE A 254 -8.15 -20.26 5.03
N ASN A 255 -9.12 -20.01 5.90
CA ASN A 255 -8.86 -19.37 7.18
C ASN A 255 -8.25 -20.34 8.20
N LYS A 256 -7.88 -19.85 9.39
CA LYS A 256 -7.30 -20.68 10.46
C LYS A 256 -8.18 -21.85 10.92
N SER A 257 -9.51 -21.70 10.82
CA SER A 257 -10.46 -22.73 11.19
C SER A 257 -10.66 -23.77 10.11
N GLY A 258 -9.99 -23.63 8.95
CA GLY A 258 -10.13 -24.53 7.81
C GLY A 258 -11.32 -24.18 6.91
N ASN A 259 -12.09 -23.13 7.21
CA ASN A 259 -13.20 -22.70 6.36
C ASN A 259 -12.64 -22.16 5.04
N LYS A 260 -13.27 -22.56 3.94
CA LYS A 260 -12.85 -22.21 2.58
C LYS A 260 -13.81 -21.20 1.96
N THR A 261 -13.24 -20.14 1.39
CA THR A 261 -13.94 -19.24 0.47
C THR A 261 -13.46 -19.54 -0.94
N ASN A 262 -14.36 -19.97 -1.81
CA ASN A 262 -14.03 -20.31 -3.19
C ASN A 262 -14.23 -19.09 -4.11
N PHE A 263 -13.36 -18.97 -5.11
CA PHE A 263 -13.41 -17.95 -6.14
C PHE A 263 -13.64 -18.58 -7.50
N THR A 264 -14.56 -18.01 -8.26
CA THR A 264 -14.79 -18.36 -9.67
C THR A 264 -14.42 -17.16 -10.52
N TRP A 265 -13.53 -17.35 -11.48
CA TRP A 265 -13.09 -16.29 -12.38
C TRP A 265 -13.79 -16.46 -13.72
N THR A 266 -14.50 -15.41 -14.16
CA THR A 266 -15.15 -15.37 -15.47
C THR A 266 -14.30 -14.55 -16.40
N PHE A 267 -13.98 -15.12 -17.56
CA PHE A 267 -13.21 -14.47 -18.59
C PHE A 267 -14.17 -14.01 -19.69
N ASN A 268 -14.40 -12.73 -19.82
CA ASN A 268 -15.12 -12.17 -20.96
C ASN A 268 -14.12 -11.88 -22.10
N SER A 269 -14.60 -11.90 -23.36
CA SER A 269 -13.79 -11.61 -24.55
C SER A 269 -13.24 -10.17 -24.58
N ILE A 270 -13.75 -9.29 -23.75
CA ILE A 270 -13.14 -8.02 -23.32
C ILE A 270 -12.43 -8.35 -21.99
N PRO A 271 -11.22 -7.88 -21.71
CA PRO A 271 -10.45 -8.27 -20.51
C PRO A 271 -11.02 -7.65 -19.22
N LEU A 272 -12.28 -7.92 -18.96
CA LEU A 272 -12.98 -7.61 -17.72
C LEU A 272 -13.04 -8.90 -16.91
N PHE A 273 -12.30 -8.93 -15.78
CA PHE A 273 -12.33 -10.03 -14.86
C PHE A 273 -13.38 -9.73 -13.79
N TYR A 274 -14.43 -10.55 -13.73
CA TYR A 274 -15.37 -10.52 -12.62
C TYR A 274 -15.03 -11.61 -11.60
N LEU A 275 -15.03 -11.22 -10.34
CA LEU A 275 -14.92 -12.13 -9.22
C LEU A 275 -16.33 -12.51 -8.73
N ASP A 276 -16.74 -13.76 -8.92
CA ASP A 276 -17.91 -14.31 -8.25
C ASP A 276 -17.45 -15.09 -7.01
N THR A 277 -17.98 -14.74 -5.84
CA THR A 277 -17.59 -15.32 -4.56
C THR A 277 -18.71 -16.22 -4.04
N LYS A 278 -18.45 -17.52 -3.91
CA LYS A 278 -19.30 -18.44 -3.15
C LYS A 278 -18.57 -18.85 -1.87
N THR A 279 -19.10 -18.46 -0.73
CA THR A 279 -18.65 -18.95 0.57
C THR A 279 -19.39 -20.24 0.89
N THR A 280 -18.65 -21.36 0.99
CA THR A 280 -19.16 -22.61 1.55
C THR A 280 -18.66 -22.72 2.98
N MET A 281 -19.60 -22.77 3.93
CA MET A 281 -19.34 -23.11 5.34
C MET A 281 -19.18 -24.60 5.51
#